data_f03e9818eb58920ee5f9d134b952d975
#
_entry.id   f03e9818eb58920ee5f9d134b952d975
#
_cell.length_a   1.000
_cell.length_b   1.000
_cell.length_c   1.000
_cell.angle_alpha   90.00
_cell.angle_beta   90.00
_cell.angle_gamma   90.00
#
_symmetry.space_group_name_H-M   'P 1'
#
loop_
_entity.id
_entity.type
_entity.pdbx_description
1 polymer ?
#
loop_
_entity_poly.entity_id
_entity_poly.type
_entity_poly.pdbx_seq_one_letter_code
_entity_poly.pdbx_strand_id
1 'polypeptide(L)'
;NESEGAASSETAASETAAAVSQTGSVAEVADTAMPTVVAITSVSVQEIPNYFRAFGFGHGTQQYSSEGSGSGIIVGENDDELLIATNNHVVSGATTLSVCFVGNDVVNAEEETVDMSGSDGDVNVEDAVSAKIKGTDESNDLAVVAVQKSDIPEDTLSQIKIAQLGNSDDLQVGEQVVAIGNALGYGQSVTSGWISALNRNISTDDGTSSSLIQTDAAINPGNSGGALLNMQGEVIGINSAKYADSAVEGMGYAIPISKAQPILEELMNRQTRDKVESENAAYLGVVTADLSTEAIQMYDMPEGAFVIRVEKNSAAGKAGIQKGDIIVSFDGQTVSGKDDLESKLAYYASGETVDVVVSRADNGEYVQKTISVTLG
;
A
#
# COMPACT_ATOMS: atom_id res chain seq x y z
N ASN A 1 20.91 -8.27 -87.51
CA ASN A 1 21.76 -8.99 -86.55
C ASN A 1 21.46 -8.50 -85.18
N GLU A 2 20.63 -9.16 -84.64
CA GLU A 2 20.55 -9.83 -83.29
C GLU A 2 21.34 -9.15 -82.17
N SER A 3 20.64 -8.64 -81.23
CA SER A 3 21.11 -8.41 -79.85
C SER A 3 20.01 -8.83 -78.86
N GLU A 4 20.27 -9.90 -78.19
CA GLU A 4 19.49 -10.46 -77.16
C GLU A 4 19.40 -9.51 -75.97
N GLY A 5 18.19 -9.31 -75.48
CA GLY A 5 17.91 -8.62 -74.24
C GLY A 5 18.03 -9.56 -73.09
N ALA A 6 18.80 -9.17 -72.06
CA ALA A 6 18.86 -9.82 -70.78
C ALA A 6 17.71 -9.28 -69.86
N ALA A 7 16.79 -10.16 -69.48
CA ALA A 7 15.77 -9.87 -68.53
C ALA A 7 16.38 -9.98 -67.10
N SER A 8 16.43 -8.87 -66.39
CA SER A 8 16.72 -8.85 -64.96
C SER A 8 15.44 -9.17 -64.17
N SER A 9 15.45 -10.28 -63.46
CA SER A 9 14.42 -10.65 -62.51
C SER A 9 14.63 -9.85 -61.21
N GLU A 10 13.79 -8.86 -60.97
CA GLU A 10 13.64 -8.26 -59.64
C GLU A 10 12.89 -9.21 -58.75
N THR A 11 13.60 -9.75 -57.76
CA THR A 11 13.01 -10.50 -56.67
C THR A 11 12.41 -9.49 -55.67
N ALA A 12 11.11 -9.33 -55.67
CA ALA A 12 10.40 -8.57 -54.65
C ALA A 12 10.56 -9.28 -53.31
N ALA A 13 11.37 -8.73 -52.43
CA ALA A 13 11.39 -9.08 -51.04
C ALA A 13 10.09 -8.57 -50.40
N SER A 14 9.19 -9.48 -50.12
CA SER A 14 8.02 -9.23 -49.28
C SER A 14 8.49 -9.03 -47.84
N GLU A 15 8.73 -7.81 -47.45
CA GLU A 15 8.83 -7.45 -46.05
C GLU A 15 7.42 -7.62 -45.39
N THR A 16 7.23 -8.72 -44.69
CA THR A 16 6.18 -8.84 -43.71
C THR A 16 6.53 -7.86 -42.58
N ALA A 17 6.04 -6.64 -42.68
CA ALA A 17 5.94 -5.76 -41.54
C ALA A 17 5.06 -6.47 -40.51
N ALA A 18 5.68 -6.95 -39.43
CA ALA A 18 4.93 -7.36 -38.25
C ALA A 18 4.04 -6.18 -37.84
N ALA A 19 2.74 -6.42 -37.79
CA ALA A 19 1.79 -5.43 -37.33
C ALA A 19 2.22 -5.07 -35.93
N VAL A 20 2.78 -3.87 -35.73
CA VAL A 20 2.90 -3.23 -34.43
C VAL A 20 1.45 -3.09 -33.93
N SER A 21 1.06 -3.87 -32.93
CA SER A 21 -0.23 -3.69 -32.30
C SER A 21 -0.30 -2.22 -31.89
N GLN A 22 -1.34 -1.51 -32.36
CA GLN A 22 -1.55 -0.13 -31.97
C GLN A 22 -1.66 -0.12 -30.44
N THR A 23 -0.62 0.38 -29.78
CA THR A 23 -0.67 0.74 -28.39
C THR A 23 -1.67 1.89 -28.27
N GLY A 24 -2.63 1.81 -27.34
CA GLY A 24 -3.57 2.88 -27.07
C GLY A 24 -2.84 4.20 -26.78
N SER A 25 -3.51 5.33 -26.93
CA SER A 25 -2.95 6.61 -26.49
C SER A 25 -3.00 6.68 -24.96
N VAL A 26 -2.15 7.51 -24.34
CA VAL A 26 -2.19 7.77 -22.88
C VAL A 26 -3.61 8.19 -22.44
N ALA A 27 -4.33 8.95 -23.27
CA ALA A 27 -5.70 9.36 -22.99
C ALA A 27 -6.67 8.16 -22.96
N GLU A 28 -6.53 7.20 -23.88
CA GLU A 28 -7.37 5.99 -23.89
C GLU A 28 -7.07 5.07 -22.71
N VAL A 29 -5.80 4.95 -22.33
CA VAL A 29 -5.40 4.20 -21.11
C VAL A 29 -6.00 4.88 -19.87
N ALA A 30 -5.89 6.20 -19.77
CA ALA A 30 -6.46 6.96 -18.66
C ALA A 30 -7.98 6.77 -18.57
N ASP A 31 -8.72 7.00 -19.66
CA ASP A 31 -10.17 6.86 -19.69
C ASP A 31 -10.65 5.47 -19.25
N THR A 32 -9.90 4.43 -19.62
CA THR A 32 -10.22 3.05 -19.26
C THR A 32 -9.91 2.73 -17.79
N ALA A 33 -8.80 3.26 -17.27
CA ALA A 33 -8.27 2.90 -15.95
C ALA A 33 -8.72 3.83 -14.83
N MET A 34 -9.07 5.08 -15.11
CA MET A 34 -9.54 6.04 -14.09
C MET A 34 -10.67 5.48 -13.19
N PRO A 35 -11.68 4.74 -13.72
CA PRO A 35 -12.72 4.14 -12.88
C PRO A 35 -12.22 3.04 -11.91
N THR A 36 -10.97 2.63 -12.02
CA THR A 36 -10.36 1.63 -11.11
C THR A 36 -9.54 2.27 -10.00
N VAL A 37 -9.35 3.60 -10.00
CA VAL A 37 -8.51 4.32 -9.05
C VAL A 37 -9.35 5.23 -8.16
N VAL A 38 -9.08 5.20 -6.87
CA VAL A 38 -9.82 5.96 -5.85
C VAL A 38 -8.89 6.87 -5.06
N ALA A 39 -9.45 7.91 -4.42
CA ALA A 39 -8.75 8.65 -3.37
C ALA A 39 -8.97 7.96 -2.01
N ILE A 40 -7.93 7.95 -1.18
CA ILE A 40 -7.99 7.50 0.20
C ILE A 40 -7.58 8.65 1.10
N THR A 41 -8.45 8.98 2.06
CA THR A 41 -8.15 9.94 3.13
C THR A 41 -8.06 9.20 4.45
N SER A 42 -6.98 9.41 5.17
CA SER A 42 -6.74 8.85 6.49
C SER A 42 -6.65 9.96 7.53
N VAL A 43 -7.38 9.82 8.63
CA VAL A 43 -7.29 10.74 9.76
C VAL A 43 -6.71 9.98 10.95
N SER A 44 -5.59 10.47 11.48
CA SER A 44 -4.95 9.94 12.67
C SER A 44 -5.12 10.93 13.81
N VAL A 45 -5.67 10.46 14.93
CA VAL A 45 -5.81 11.26 16.16
C VAL A 45 -4.77 10.79 17.17
N GLN A 46 -3.79 11.64 17.46
CA GLN A 46 -2.80 11.38 18.50
C GLN A 46 -3.18 12.13 19.79
N GLU A 47 -3.34 11.39 20.89
CA GLU A 47 -3.46 11.97 22.23
C GLU A 47 -2.05 12.17 22.81
N ILE A 48 -1.60 13.40 22.91
CA ILE A 48 -0.33 13.72 23.60
C ILE A 48 -0.61 13.80 25.10
N PRO A 49 -0.01 12.91 25.92
CA PRO A 49 -0.07 13.02 27.37
C PRO A 49 0.58 14.34 27.79
N ASN A 50 -0.18 15.18 28.46
CA ASN A 50 0.33 16.47 28.93
C ASN A 50 1.34 16.24 30.07
N TYR A 51 2.65 16.22 29.78
CA TYR A 51 3.73 16.10 30.77
C TYR A 51 3.70 17.21 31.82
N PHE A 52 3.00 18.32 31.56
CA PHE A 52 2.79 19.40 32.52
C PHE A 52 1.80 19.07 33.65
N ARG A 53 1.14 17.91 33.61
CA ARG A 53 0.24 17.45 34.68
C ARG A 53 0.96 17.32 36.06
N ALA A 54 2.26 17.05 36.05
CA ALA A 54 3.10 16.96 37.24
C ALA A 54 3.33 18.32 37.92
N PHE A 55 3.05 19.45 37.24
CA PHE A 55 3.25 20.81 37.78
C PHE A 55 1.95 21.57 38.05
N GLY A 56 0.77 20.90 38.00
CA GLY A 56 -0.48 21.47 38.49
C GLY A 56 -1.14 22.51 37.57
N PHE A 57 -0.75 22.63 36.32
CA PHE A 57 -1.36 23.54 35.35
C PHE A 57 -2.06 22.78 34.21
N GLY A 58 -3.37 22.88 34.13
CA GLY A 58 -4.20 22.58 32.94
C GLY A 58 -4.89 21.21 32.96
N HIS A 59 -6.20 21.22 32.90
CA HIS A 59 -7.06 20.08 32.55
C HIS A 59 -7.28 20.12 31.02
N GLY A 60 -6.82 19.10 30.30
CA GLY A 60 -7.13 18.90 28.89
C GLY A 60 -6.07 18.05 28.20
N THR A 61 -6.47 16.93 27.58
CA THR A 61 -5.71 16.25 26.53
C THR A 61 -5.80 17.14 25.28
N GLN A 62 -4.68 17.52 24.70
CA GLN A 62 -4.68 18.10 23.35
C GLN A 62 -4.66 16.94 22.37
N GLN A 63 -5.73 16.82 21.59
CA GLN A 63 -5.78 15.93 20.44
C GLN A 63 -5.23 16.68 19.23
N TYR A 64 -4.23 16.12 18.61
CA TYR A 64 -3.75 16.58 17.30
C TYR A 64 -4.28 15.59 16.27
N SER A 65 -5.07 16.09 15.33
CA SER A 65 -5.44 15.34 14.14
C SER A 65 -4.39 15.58 13.06
N SER A 66 -3.93 14.52 12.43
CA SER A 66 -3.12 14.56 11.22
C SER A 66 -3.91 13.90 10.11
N GLU A 67 -4.05 14.59 8.99
CA GLU A 67 -4.68 14.05 7.79
C GLU A 67 -3.61 13.57 6.83
N GLY A 68 -3.76 12.33 6.36
CA GLY A 68 -2.97 11.74 5.30
C GLY A 68 -3.85 11.49 4.08
N SER A 69 -3.29 11.60 2.91
CA SER A 69 -3.99 11.31 1.67
C SER A 69 -3.14 10.48 0.72
N GLY A 70 -3.79 9.66 -0.06
CA GLY A 70 -3.17 8.85 -1.08
C GLY A 70 -4.22 8.32 -2.05
N SER A 71 -3.83 7.35 -2.82
CA SER A 71 -4.66 6.68 -3.81
C SER A 71 -4.84 5.21 -3.48
N GLY A 72 -5.80 4.57 -4.14
CA GLY A 72 -5.98 3.13 -4.11
C GLY A 72 -6.42 2.59 -5.45
N ILE A 73 -6.26 1.30 -5.64
CA ILE A 73 -6.65 0.57 -6.84
C ILE A 73 -7.72 -0.44 -6.46
N ILE A 74 -8.86 -0.43 -7.11
CA ILE A 74 -9.90 -1.45 -6.93
C ILE A 74 -9.40 -2.75 -7.56
N VAL A 75 -9.03 -3.72 -6.73
CA VAL A 75 -8.40 -4.98 -7.18
C VAL A 75 -9.32 -6.19 -7.09
N GLY A 76 -10.47 -6.06 -6.45
CA GLY A 76 -11.42 -7.15 -6.33
C GLY A 76 -12.66 -6.77 -5.54
N GLU A 77 -13.52 -7.75 -5.36
CA GLU A 77 -14.72 -7.67 -4.55
C GLU A 77 -15.11 -9.04 -4.00
N ASN A 78 -15.87 -9.06 -2.92
CA ASN A 78 -16.60 -10.23 -2.45
C ASN A 78 -18.11 -9.93 -2.40
N ASP A 79 -18.90 -10.76 -1.73
CA ASP A 79 -20.35 -10.58 -1.69
C ASP A 79 -20.75 -9.21 -1.10
N ASP A 80 -20.03 -8.75 -0.07
CA ASP A 80 -20.39 -7.56 0.72
C ASP A 80 -19.43 -6.38 0.52
N GLU A 81 -18.17 -6.64 0.14
CA GLU A 81 -17.10 -5.64 0.16
C GLU A 81 -16.47 -5.42 -1.20
N LEU A 82 -16.12 -4.18 -1.48
CA LEU A 82 -15.18 -3.77 -2.51
C LEU A 82 -13.78 -3.71 -1.91
N LEU A 83 -12.79 -4.29 -2.59
CA LEU A 83 -11.42 -4.46 -2.09
C LEU A 83 -10.46 -3.56 -2.86
N ILE A 84 -9.72 -2.74 -2.12
CA ILE A 84 -8.87 -1.68 -2.66
C ILE A 84 -7.44 -1.90 -2.16
N ALA A 85 -6.50 -2.07 -3.09
CA ALA A 85 -5.08 -2.10 -2.79
C ALA A 85 -4.52 -0.69 -2.67
N THR A 86 -3.61 -0.48 -1.72
CA THR A 86 -2.90 0.79 -1.52
C THR A 86 -1.55 0.53 -0.84
N ASN A 87 -0.79 1.59 -0.53
CA ASN A 87 0.40 1.47 0.30
C ASN A 87 0.05 1.43 1.79
N ASN A 88 0.86 0.70 2.57
CA ASN A 88 0.71 0.67 4.01
C ASN A 88 0.88 2.07 4.63
N HIS A 89 1.86 2.86 4.19
CA HIS A 89 2.09 4.21 4.74
C HIS A 89 0.91 5.18 4.52
N VAL A 90 0.00 4.92 3.57
CA VAL A 90 -1.21 5.73 3.33
C VAL A 90 -2.24 5.50 4.43
N VAL A 91 -2.32 4.30 4.99
CA VAL A 91 -3.36 3.90 5.94
C VAL A 91 -2.84 3.64 7.36
N SER A 92 -1.52 3.56 7.52
CA SER A 92 -0.89 3.27 8.81
C SER A 92 -1.21 4.33 9.86
N GLY A 93 -1.60 3.89 11.05
CA GLY A 93 -1.94 4.78 12.16
C GLY A 93 -3.29 5.49 12.03
N ALA A 94 -4.04 5.26 10.95
CA ALA A 94 -5.34 5.89 10.76
C ALA A 94 -6.34 5.49 11.86
N THR A 95 -7.03 6.49 12.39
CA THR A 95 -8.18 6.30 13.28
C THR A 95 -9.46 6.12 12.48
N THR A 96 -9.59 6.87 11.38
CA THR A 96 -10.68 6.74 10.41
C THR A 96 -10.11 6.75 9.00
N LEU A 97 -10.75 5.98 8.12
CA LEU A 97 -10.45 5.93 6.70
C LEU A 97 -11.69 6.21 5.91
N SER A 98 -11.54 6.97 4.84
CA SER A 98 -12.59 7.17 3.85
C SER A 98 -12.04 7.04 2.43
N VAL A 99 -12.91 6.66 1.53
CA VAL A 99 -12.62 6.46 0.10
C VAL A 99 -13.56 7.33 -0.71
N CYS A 100 -13.00 8.12 -1.62
CA CYS A 100 -13.76 8.86 -2.62
C CYS A 100 -13.59 8.17 -3.98
N PHE A 101 -14.71 7.83 -4.61
CA PHE A 101 -14.76 7.20 -5.92
C PHE A 101 -14.82 8.26 -7.01
N VAL A 102 -14.31 7.90 -8.20
CA VAL A 102 -14.46 8.75 -9.38
C VAL A 102 -15.94 8.77 -9.81
N GLY A 103 -16.48 9.93 -9.99
CA GLY A 103 -17.87 10.10 -10.47
C GLY A 103 -18.66 11.14 -9.69
N ASN A 104 -18.32 11.36 -8.43
CA ASN A 104 -19.09 12.31 -7.62
C ASN A 104 -18.68 13.78 -7.85
N ASP A 105 -17.45 14.10 -8.32
CA ASP A 105 -16.99 15.49 -8.41
C ASP A 105 -16.23 15.91 -9.69
N VAL A 106 -15.85 15.02 -10.57
CA VAL A 106 -14.99 15.38 -11.73
C VAL A 106 -15.76 16.11 -12.83
N VAL A 107 -17.09 16.07 -12.84
CA VAL A 107 -17.91 16.63 -13.92
C VAL A 107 -18.32 18.08 -13.68
N ASN A 108 -18.16 18.62 -12.48
CA ASN A 108 -18.62 19.96 -12.11
C ASN A 108 -17.53 20.93 -11.64
N ALA A 109 -16.25 20.64 -11.92
CA ALA A 109 -15.20 21.65 -11.67
C ALA A 109 -15.34 22.82 -12.65
N GLU A 110 -16.36 23.63 -12.45
CA GLU A 110 -16.38 25.01 -12.96
C GLU A 110 -15.39 25.82 -12.13
N GLU A 111 -14.15 25.98 -12.66
CA GLU A 111 -13.14 26.96 -12.23
C GLU A 111 -12.90 27.07 -10.70
N GLU A 112 -12.56 26.00 -10.01
CA GLU A 112 -12.00 26.17 -8.68
C GLU A 112 -10.52 26.53 -8.78
N THR A 113 -10.19 27.74 -8.34
CA THR A 113 -8.82 28.19 -8.19
C THR A 113 -8.17 27.41 -7.05
N VAL A 114 -7.20 26.56 -7.38
CA VAL A 114 -6.40 25.87 -6.37
C VAL A 114 -5.58 26.88 -5.60
N ASP A 115 -5.98 27.19 -4.37
CA ASP A 115 -5.20 28.04 -3.47
C ASP A 115 -4.06 27.21 -2.84
N MET A 116 -2.86 27.36 -3.37
CA MET A 116 -1.64 26.72 -2.87
C MET A 116 -1.12 27.34 -1.57
N SER A 117 -1.85 28.23 -0.92
CA SER A 117 -1.39 28.97 0.26
C SER A 117 -1.64 28.30 1.61
N GLY A 118 -2.06 27.03 1.63
CA GLY A 118 -2.04 26.20 2.85
C GLY A 118 -3.11 26.54 3.89
N SER A 119 -4.23 27.11 3.51
CA SER A 119 -5.40 27.24 4.36
C SER A 119 -6.50 26.30 3.88
N ASP A 120 -6.83 25.36 4.75
CA ASP A 120 -8.03 24.49 4.76
C ASP A 120 -8.96 24.67 3.54
N GLY A 121 -8.64 24.01 2.42
CA GLY A 121 -9.61 23.75 1.39
C GLY A 121 -10.55 22.68 1.97
N ASP A 122 -11.80 23.05 2.23
CA ASP A 122 -12.87 22.10 2.53
C ASP A 122 -12.97 21.12 1.34
N VAL A 123 -12.29 19.98 1.48
CA VAL A 123 -12.62 18.82 0.64
C VAL A 123 -14.05 18.49 1.00
N ASN A 124 -14.93 18.45 0.01
CA ASN A 124 -16.32 18.11 0.24
C ASN A 124 -16.40 16.64 0.68
N VAL A 125 -16.27 16.40 1.99
CA VAL A 125 -16.19 15.08 2.63
C VAL A 125 -17.56 14.38 2.57
N GLU A 126 -18.60 15.04 2.07
CA GLU A 126 -19.97 14.52 2.06
C GLU A 126 -20.13 13.28 1.16
N ASP A 127 -19.24 13.08 0.19
CA ASP A 127 -19.29 11.93 -0.74
C ASP A 127 -18.26 10.84 -0.39
N ALA A 128 -17.52 10.97 0.70
CA ALA A 128 -16.54 10.00 1.12
C ALA A 128 -17.21 8.81 1.82
N VAL A 129 -16.96 7.60 1.31
CA VAL A 129 -17.48 6.36 1.88
C VAL A 129 -16.50 5.83 2.93
N SER A 130 -17.03 5.44 4.09
CA SER A 130 -16.23 4.86 5.17
C SER A 130 -15.54 3.57 4.74
N ALA A 131 -14.29 3.41 5.12
CA ALA A 131 -13.47 2.27 4.77
C ALA A 131 -12.78 1.67 5.99
N LYS A 132 -12.39 0.40 5.90
CA LYS A 132 -11.70 -0.34 6.97
C LYS A 132 -10.45 -0.99 6.42
N ILE A 133 -9.42 -1.06 7.25
CA ILE A 133 -8.22 -1.84 6.92
C ILE A 133 -8.57 -3.33 7.00
N LYS A 134 -8.41 -4.04 5.88
CA LYS A 134 -8.58 -5.50 5.83
C LYS A 134 -7.30 -6.24 6.20
N GLY A 135 -6.17 -5.67 5.86
CA GLY A 135 -4.85 -6.17 6.22
C GLY A 135 -3.73 -5.28 5.71
N THR A 136 -2.57 -5.41 6.32
CA THR A 136 -1.36 -4.65 5.99
C THR A 136 -0.15 -5.57 5.91
N ASP A 137 0.83 -5.19 5.07
CA ASP A 137 2.19 -5.70 5.03
C ASP A 137 3.15 -4.50 5.00
N GLU A 138 3.68 -4.16 6.16
CA GLU A 138 4.56 -2.99 6.32
C GLU A 138 5.89 -3.19 5.60
N SER A 139 6.46 -4.40 5.65
CA SER A 139 7.74 -4.72 5.02
C SER A 139 7.75 -4.50 3.51
N ASN A 140 6.60 -4.69 2.86
CA ASN A 140 6.42 -4.46 1.43
C ASN A 140 5.66 -3.18 1.11
N ASP A 141 5.30 -2.38 2.13
CA ASP A 141 4.52 -1.15 2.00
C ASP A 141 3.20 -1.36 1.26
N LEU A 142 2.47 -2.45 1.59
CA LEU A 142 1.18 -2.81 0.99
C LEU A 142 0.06 -2.87 2.02
N ALA A 143 -1.14 -2.53 1.60
CA ALA A 143 -2.35 -2.67 2.37
C ALA A 143 -3.55 -2.99 1.47
N VAL A 144 -4.56 -3.63 2.04
CA VAL A 144 -5.89 -3.76 1.45
C VAL A 144 -6.91 -3.09 2.37
N VAL A 145 -7.71 -2.23 1.77
CA VAL A 145 -8.83 -1.53 2.39
C VAL A 145 -10.13 -2.11 1.84
N ALA A 146 -11.11 -2.27 2.70
CA ALA A 146 -12.45 -2.75 2.36
C ALA A 146 -13.49 -1.64 2.53
N VAL A 147 -14.37 -1.51 1.57
CA VAL A 147 -15.55 -0.63 1.59
C VAL A 147 -16.79 -1.49 1.46
N GLN A 148 -17.78 -1.30 2.34
CA GLN A 148 -19.05 -2.01 2.24
C GLN A 148 -19.80 -1.55 1.00
N LYS A 149 -20.18 -2.49 0.12
CA LYS A 149 -20.92 -2.18 -1.12
C LYS A 149 -22.25 -1.49 -0.85
N SER A 150 -22.89 -1.81 0.28
CA SER A 150 -24.14 -1.18 0.72
C SER A 150 -24.01 0.32 1.02
N ASP A 151 -22.79 0.77 1.31
CA ASP A 151 -22.50 2.16 1.66
C ASP A 151 -22.12 3.00 0.42
N ILE A 152 -21.90 2.34 -0.73
CA ILE A 152 -21.58 3.00 -1.99
C ILE A 152 -22.87 3.35 -2.72
N PRO A 153 -23.07 4.61 -3.17
CA PRO A 153 -24.22 4.97 -3.99
C PRO A 153 -24.34 4.11 -5.26
N GLU A 154 -25.56 3.70 -5.63
CA GLU A 154 -25.81 2.81 -6.76
C GLU A 154 -25.25 3.37 -8.09
N ASP A 155 -25.39 4.68 -8.28
CA ASP A 155 -24.85 5.38 -9.46
C ASP A 155 -23.32 5.28 -9.52
N THR A 156 -22.64 5.43 -8.38
CA THR A 156 -21.20 5.27 -8.26
C THR A 156 -20.79 3.81 -8.52
N LEU A 157 -21.49 2.86 -7.89
CA LEU A 157 -21.20 1.44 -8.04
C LEU A 157 -21.29 0.98 -9.51
N SER A 158 -22.19 1.58 -10.29
CA SER A 158 -22.34 1.30 -11.73
C SER A 158 -21.19 1.82 -12.60
N GLN A 159 -20.41 2.78 -12.11
CA GLN A 159 -19.34 3.46 -12.86
C GLN A 159 -17.95 2.92 -12.54
N ILE A 160 -17.74 2.39 -11.33
CA ILE A 160 -16.44 1.83 -10.91
C ILE A 160 -16.15 0.51 -11.60
N LYS A 161 -14.86 0.21 -11.72
CA LYS A 161 -14.37 -1.04 -12.34
C LYS A 161 -13.28 -1.66 -11.48
N ILE A 162 -13.16 -2.97 -11.57
CA ILE A 162 -12.02 -3.71 -11.02
C ILE A 162 -10.87 -3.59 -12.02
N ALA A 163 -9.67 -3.26 -11.53
CA ALA A 163 -8.48 -3.12 -12.33
C ALA A 163 -8.03 -4.48 -12.90
N GLN A 164 -7.56 -4.47 -14.14
CA GLN A 164 -6.88 -5.61 -14.71
C GLN A 164 -5.42 -5.60 -14.26
N LEU A 165 -4.97 -6.66 -13.61
CA LEU A 165 -3.58 -6.82 -13.21
C LEU A 165 -2.79 -7.42 -14.37
N GLY A 166 -1.64 -6.79 -14.68
CA GLY A 166 -0.71 -7.26 -15.69
C GLY A 166 0.39 -8.14 -15.11
N ASN A 167 1.49 -8.25 -15.84
CA ASN A 167 2.68 -8.99 -15.43
C ASN A 167 3.90 -8.08 -15.43
N SER A 168 4.46 -7.78 -14.25
CA SER A 168 5.65 -6.93 -14.15
C SER A 168 6.96 -7.66 -14.38
N ASP A 169 6.96 -8.99 -14.46
CA ASP A 169 8.19 -9.77 -14.68
C ASP A 169 8.66 -9.72 -16.14
N ASP A 170 7.74 -9.41 -17.07
CA ASP A 170 8.04 -9.32 -18.50
C ASP A 170 8.42 -7.90 -18.97
N LEU A 171 8.43 -6.92 -18.04
CA LEU A 171 8.71 -5.52 -18.35
C LEU A 171 10.13 -5.29 -18.85
N GLN A 172 10.27 -4.33 -19.75
CA GLN A 172 11.55 -3.89 -20.30
C GLN A 172 11.77 -2.40 -20.08
N VAL A 173 13.03 -2.03 -19.83
CA VAL A 173 13.43 -0.62 -19.78
C VAL A 173 13.15 0.04 -21.14
N GLY A 174 12.50 1.21 -21.09
CA GLY A 174 12.08 1.94 -22.29
C GLY A 174 10.63 1.68 -22.71
N GLU A 175 9.87 0.84 -22.00
CA GLU A 175 8.42 0.73 -22.21
C GLU A 175 7.72 1.96 -21.64
N GLN A 176 6.68 2.43 -22.36
CA GLN A 176 5.87 3.57 -21.93
C GLN A 176 4.89 3.14 -20.84
N VAL A 177 4.72 4.01 -19.85
CA VAL A 177 3.84 3.79 -18.71
C VAL A 177 2.97 5.01 -18.42
N VAL A 178 1.84 4.77 -17.78
CA VAL A 178 0.90 5.79 -17.30
C VAL A 178 0.73 5.61 -15.80
N ALA A 179 0.94 6.67 -15.03
CA ALA A 179 0.68 6.68 -13.59
C ALA A 179 -0.60 7.46 -13.32
N ILE A 180 -1.51 6.85 -12.57
CA ILE A 180 -2.77 7.46 -12.14
C ILE A 180 -2.84 7.46 -10.62
N GLY A 181 -3.24 8.60 -10.06
CA GLY A 181 -3.56 8.77 -8.66
C GLY A 181 -4.68 9.78 -8.48
N ASN A 182 -5.24 9.83 -7.28
CA ASN A 182 -6.30 10.77 -6.92
C ASN A 182 -5.92 11.45 -5.60
N ALA A 183 -4.99 12.42 -5.70
CA ALA A 183 -4.47 13.12 -4.54
C ALA A 183 -5.48 14.07 -3.95
N LEU A 184 -5.70 13.99 -2.63
CA LEU A 184 -6.45 14.97 -1.84
C LEU A 184 -7.92 15.17 -2.25
N GLY A 185 -8.48 14.32 -3.10
CA GLY A 185 -9.84 14.52 -3.61
C GLY A 185 -9.98 15.69 -4.59
N TYR A 186 -8.88 16.36 -4.96
CA TYR A 186 -8.90 17.44 -5.98
C TYR A 186 -9.04 16.93 -7.43
N GLY A 187 -9.39 15.65 -7.57
CA GLY A 187 -9.51 14.99 -8.86
C GLY A 187 -8.30 14.11 -9.20
N GLN A 188 -8.54 13.23 -10.15
CA GLN A 188 -7.50 12.31 -10.60
C GLN A 188 -6.43 13.04 -11.41
N SER A 189 -5.18 12.72 -11.15
CA SER A 189 -4.04 13.16 -11.93
C SER A 189 -3.48 11.99 -12.74
N VAL A 190 -3.19 12.26 -14.00
CA VAL A 190 -2.57 11.32 -14.93
C VAL A 190 -1.22 11.87 -15.35
N THR A 191 -0.17 11.09 -15.13
CA THR A 191 1.17 11.37 -15.63
C THR A 191 1.63 10.23 -16.50
N SER A 192 2.53 10.47 -17.46
CA SER A 192 3.10 9.42 -18.30
C SER A 192 4.61 9.56 -18.38
N GLY A 193 5.27 8.45 -18.63
CA GLY A 193 6.71 8.36 -18.75
C GLY A 193 7.11 7.00 -19.28
N TRP A 194 8.29 6.58 -18.89
CA TRP A 194 8.92 5.36 -19.37
C TRP A 194 9.49 4.57 -18.20
N ILE A 195 9.63 3.27 -18.34
CA ILE A 195 10.41 2.47 -17.39
C ILE A 195 11.88 2.85 -17.54
N SER A 196 12.42 3.51 -16.54
CA SER A 196 13.81 3.97 -16.51
C SER A 196 14.77 2.88 -16.03
N ALA A 197 14.32 2.02 -15.10
CA ALA A 197 15.07 0.87 -14.59
C ALA A 197 14.15 -0.13 -13.90
N LEU A 198 14.63 -1.35 -13.75
CA LEU A 198 13.97 -2.44 -13.03
C LEU A 198 14.86 -2.93 -11.89
N ASN A 199 14.25 -3.65 -10.94
CA ASN A 199 14.95 -4.28 -9.81
C ASN A 199 15.78 -3.30 -8.97
N ARG A 200 15.25 -2.08 -8.75
CA ARG A 200 15.92 -1.09 -7.88
C ARG A 200 15.76 -1.44 -6.42
N ASN A 201 16.85 -1.36 -5.68
CA ASN A 201 16.86 -1.47 -4.23
C ASN A 201 17.07 -0.08 -3.64
N ILE A 202 16.11 0.37 -2.83
CA ILE A 202 16.11 1.68 -2.19
C ILE A 202 16.12 1.48 -0.68
N SER A 203 17.10 2.07 -0.02
CA SER A 203 17.17 2.11 1.44
C SER A 203 16.67 3.47 1.91
N THR A 204 15.71 3.47 2.80
CA THR A 204 15.17 4.64 3.51
C THR A 204 15.48 4.49 5.00
N ASP A 205 15.21 5.53 5.78
CA ASP A 205 15.37 5.48 7.24
C ASP A 205 14.47 4.41 7.89
N ASP A 206 13.34 4.07 7.24
CA ASP A 206 12.36 3.08 7.70
C ASP A 206 12.63 1.66 7.19
N GLY A 207 13.72 1.43 6.43
CA GLY A 207 14.05 0.11 5.91
C GLY A 207 14.52 0.10 4.45
N THR A 208 14.65 -1.09 3.90
CA THR A 208 15.06 -1.27 2.50
C THR A 208 13.93 -1.94 1.71
N SER A 209 13.49 -1.28 0.65
CA SER A 209 12.62 -1.91 -0.34
C SER A 209 13.43 -2.40 -1.54
N SER A 210 13.12 -3.57 -2.02
CA SER A 210 13.86 -4.24 -3.11
C SER A 210 12.99 -4.47 -4.34
N SER A 211 13.66 -4.58 -5.48
CA SER A 211 13.04 -4.93 -6.77
C SER A 211 11.99 -3.93 -7.26
N LEU A 212 12.15 -2.63 -6.96
CA LEU A 212 11.22 -1.59 -7.42
C LEU A 212 11.37 -1.32 -8.92
N ILE A 213 10.25 -0.92 -9.55
CA ILE A 213 10.23 -0.30 -10.89
C ILE A 213 10.59 1.17 -10.71
N GLN A 214 11.54 1.67 -11.51
CA GLN A 214 11.86 3.10 -11.62
C GLN A 214 11.25 3.66 -12.90
N THR A 215 10.60 4.82 -12.80
CA THR A 215 10.00 5.54 -13.92
C THR A 215 10.32 7.04 -13.84
N ASP A 216 10.28 7.72 -14.97
CA ASP A 216 10.32 9.19 -15.07
C ASP A 216 8.92 9.82 -15.12
N ALA A 217 7.86 9.00 -15.13
CA ALA A 217 6.51 9.50 -14.83
C ALA A 217 6.50 10.16 -13.46
N ALA A 218 5.86 11.33 -13.32
CA ALA A 218 5.85 12.07 -12.08
C ALA A 218 5.06 11.31 -11.00
N ILE A 219 5.78 10.82 -9.98
CA ILE A 219 5.24 10.22 -8.76
C ILE A 219 5.46 11.19 -7.61
N ASN A 220 4.38 11.72 -7.08
CA ASN A 220 4.36 12.74 -6.03
C ASN A 220 3.47 12.27 -4.87
N PRO A 221 3.56 12.93 -3.68
CA PRO A 221 2.59 12.74 -2.61
C PRO A 221 1.17 12.89 -3.16
N GLY A 222 0.33 11.86 -2.92
CA GLY A 222 -1.03 11.76 -3.44
C GLY A 222 -1.23 10.67 -4.48
N ASN A 223 -0.28 10.38 -5.38
CA ASN A 223 -0.41 9.17 -6.20
C ASN A 223 0.18 7.90 -5.56
N SER A 224 0.72 7.98 -4.33
CA SER A 224 1.05 6.77 -3.54
C SER A 224 -0.18 5.88 -3.39
N GLY A 225 -0.02 4.58 -3.65
CA GLY A 225 -1.10 3.59 -3.66
C GLY A 225 -1.90 3.53 -4.96
N GLY A 226 -1.72 4.50 -5.87
CA GLY A 226 -2.34 4.49 -7.19
C GLY A 226 -1.63 3.59 -8.19
N ALA A 227 -2.17 3.52 -9.41
CA ALA A 227 -1.74 2.58 -10.43
C ALA A 227 -0.59 3.09 -11.28
N LEU A 228 0.40 2.24 -11.53
CA LEU A 228 1.29 2.31 -12.67
C LEU A 228 0.79 1.32 -13.71
N LEU A 229 0.51 1.80 -14.92
CA LEU A 229 -0.15 1.05 -16.00
C LEU A 229 0.77 0.90 -17.21
N ASN A 230 0.65 -0.21 -17.92
CA ASN A 230 1.19 -0.36 -19.25
C ASN A 230 0.25 0.30 -20.28
N MET A 231 0.64 0.32 -21.56
CA MET A 231 -0.17 0.91 -22.63
C MET A 231 -1.39 0.06 -23.05
N GLN A 232 -1.62 -1.08 -22.41
CA GLN A 232 -2.84 -1.90 -22.51
C GLN A 232 -3.84 -1.57 -21.39
N GLY A 233 -3.48 -0.69 -20.46
CA GLY A 233 -4.31 -0.31 -19.30
C GLY A 233 -4.25 -1.34 -18.16
N GLU A 234 -3.28 -2.24 -18.17
CA GLU A 234 -3.08 -3.22 -17.11
C GLU A 234 -2.16 -2.65 -16.02
N VAL A 235 -2.47 -2.90 -14.75
CA VAL A 235 -1.65 -2.50 -13.60
C VAL A 235 -0.37 -3.34 -13.57
N ILE A 236 0.76 -2.69 -13.74
CA ILE A 236 2.09 -3.30 -13.66
C ILE A 236 2.84 -2.95 -12.38
N GLY A 237 2.32 -1.98 -11.61
CA GLY A 237 2.90 -1.60 -10.32
C GLY A 237 1.96 -0.72 -9.49
N ILE A 238 2.30 -0.58 -8.22
CA ILE A 238 1.64 0.31 -7.26
C ILE A 238 2.60 1.45 -6.97
N ASN A 239 2.21 2.69 -7.31
CA ASN A 239 3.02 3.88 -7.13
C ASN A 239 3.36 4.10 -5.65
N SER A 240 4.59 4.51 -5.35
CA SER A 240 4.99 4.85 -3.98
C SER A 240 5.92 6.06 -3.97
N ALA A 241 5.41 7.19 -3.49
CA ALA A 241 6.19 8.41 -3.32
C ALA A 241 7.14 8.33 -2.10
N LYS A 242 6.95 7.36 -1.20
CA LYS A 242 7.83 7.11 -0.05
C LYS A 242 9.29 6.90 -0.47
N TYR A 243 9.52 6.32 -1.63
CA TYR A 243 10.86 6.02 -2.16
C TYR A 243 11.42 7.13 -3.06
N ALA A 244 10.65 8.17 -3.36
CA ALA A 244 11.11 9.30 -4.15
C ALA A 244 11.95 10.25 -3.28
N ASP A 245 13.15 10.62 -3.77
CA ASP A 245 13.95 11.67 -3.13
C ASP A 245 13.46 13.03 -3.65
N SER A 246 12.94 13.85 -2.76
CA SER A 246 12.43 15.20 -3.07
C SER A 246 13.48 16.14 -3.66
N ALA A 247 14.77 15.79 -3.51
CA ALA A 247 15.88 16.54 -4.09
C ALA A 247 16.24 16.11 -5.52
N VAL A 248 15.62 15.04 -6.04
CA VAL A 248 15.93 14.49 -7.37
C VAL A 248 14.68 14.42 -8.22
N GLU A 249 14.60 15.27 -9.23
CA GLU A 249 13.51 15.25 -10.22
C GLU A 249 13.65 14.08 -11.22
N GLY A 250 12.52 13.55 -11.68
CA GLY A 250 12.47 12.52 -12.74
C GLY A 250 12.82 11.10 -12.27
N MET A 251 12.72 10.82 -10.95
CA MET A 251 12.84 9.47 -10.41
C MET A 251 11.63 9.13 -9.55
N GLY A 252 10.64 8.46 -10.15
CA GLY A 252 9.52 7.84 -9.47
C GLY A 252 9.72 6.34 -9.28
N TYR A 253 9.03 5.76 -8.31
CA TYR A 253 9.12 4.34 -8.00
C TYR A 253 7.74 3.72 -7.86
N ALA A 254 7.65 2.43 -8.24
CA ALA A 254 6.46 1.63 -8.00
C ALA A 254 6.84 0.22 -7.54
N ILE A 255 5.98 -0.37 -6.72
CA ILE A 255 6.09 -1.76 -6.28
C ILE A 255 5.59 -2.64 -7.42
N PRO A 256 6.38 -3.60 -7.95
CA PRO A 256 5.96 -4.45 -9.05
C PRO A 256 4.72 -5.26 -8.70
N ILE A 257 3.76 -5.35 -9.64
CA ILE A 257 2.49 -6.05 -9.38
C ILE A 257 2.69 -7.55 -9.17
N SER A 258 3.63 -8.20 -9.88
CA SER A 258 3.91 -9.63 -9.70
C SER A 258 4.45 -9.95 -8.30
N LYS A 259 5.14 -8.99 -7.67
CA LYS A 259 5.56 -9.07 -6.26
C LYS A 259 4.39 -8.80 -5.31
N ALA A 260 3.56 -7.81 -5.62
CA ALA A 260 2.46 -7.37 -4.77
C ALA A 260 1.28 -8.35 -4.78
N GLN A 261 0.95 -8.95 -5.93
CA GLN A 261 -0.25 -9.76 -6.11
C GLN A 261 -0.41 -10.89 -5.08
N PRO A 262 0.56 -11.76 -4.80
CA PRO A 262 0.39 -12.83 -3.82
C PRO A 262 0.15 -12.29 -2.40
N ILE A 263 0.75 -11.16 -2.05
CA ILE A 263 0.54 -10.48 -0.77
C ILE A 263 -0.88 -9.92 -0.72
N LEU A 264 -1.31 -9.21 -1.76
CA LEU A 264 -2.66 -8.65 -1.84
C LEU A 264 -3.73 -9.75 -1.77
N GLU A 265 -3.55 -10.89 -2.45
CA GLU A 265 -4.45 -12.03 -2.40
C GLU A 265 -4.58 -12.57 -0.96
N GLU A 266 -3.48 -12.65 -0.22
CA GLU A 266 -3.51 -13.04 1.19
C GLU A 266 -4.28 -12.01 2.02
N LEU A 267 -4.01 -10.71 1.86
CA LEU A 267 -4.68 -9.64 2.58
C LEU A 267 -6.18 -9.57 2.27
N MET A 268 -6.58 -9.76 1.00
CA MET A 268 -7.98 -9.77 0.56
C MET A 268 -8.79 -10.91 1.19
N ASN A 269 -8.17 -12.04 1.47
CA ASN A 269 -8.83 -13.19 2.07
C ASN A 269 -9.00 -13.10 3.59
N ARG A 270 -8.49 -12.06 4.24
CA ARG A 270 -8.64 -11.84 5.68
C ARG A 270 -10.03 -11.36 6.03
N GLN A 271 -10.41 -11.57 7.29
CA GLN A 271 -11.62 -10.97 7.85
C GLN A 271 -11.37 -9.48 8.13
N THR A 272 -12.26 -8.62 7.63
CA THR A 272 -12.24 -7.20 7.98
C THR A 272 -12.61 -7.04 9.45
N ARG A 273 -11.78 -6.32 10.22
CA ARG A 273 -11.94 -6.11 11.65
C ARG A 273 -12.14 -4.63 11.96
N ASP A 274 -12.90 -4.34 12.99
CA ASP A 274 -12.97 -3.02 13.60
C ASP A 274 -11.88 -2.87 14.67
N LYS A 275 -11.37 -1.67 14.83
CA LYS A 275 -10.48 -1.36 15.94
C LYS A 275 -11.27 -1.51 17.24
N VAL A 276 -10.70 -2.25 18.18
CA VAL A 276 -11.36 -2.55 19.45
C VAL A 276 -11.20 -1.37 20.42
N GLU A 277 -12.28 -0.99 21.09
CA GLU A 277 -12.24 0.02 22.15
C GLU A 277 -11.21 -0.38 23.23
N SER A 278 -10.47 0.60 23.75
CA SER A 278 -9.34 0.38 24.65
C SER A 278 -9.70 -0.43 25.92
N GLU A 279 -10.96 -0.42 26.35
CA GLU A 279 -11.43 -1.20 27.49
C GLU A 279 -11.46 -2.72 27.21
N ASN A 280 -11.61 -3.11 25.96
CA ASN A 280 -11.71 -4.48 25.50
C ASN A 280 -10.51 -4.92 24.65
N ALA A 281 -9.54 -4.02 24.44
CA ALA A 281 -8.39 -4.27 23.58
C ALA A 281 -7.56 -5.43 24.11
N ALA A 282 -7.08 -6.24 23.18
CA ALA A 282 -6.24 -7.39 23.48
C ALA A 282 -4.89 -6.99 24.05
N TYR A 283 -4.39 -7.82 24.95
CA TYR A 283 -3.07 -7.66 25.55
C TYR A 283 -2.25 -8.95 25.46
N LEU A 284 -1.10 -8.87 24.82
CA LEU A 284 -0.20 -10.01 24.69
C LEU A 284 0.68 -10.21 25.93
N GLY A 285 1.10 -9.11 26.54
CA GLY A 285 1.93 -9.13 27.75
C GLY A 285 3.41 -9.36 27.49
N VAL A 286 3.92 -8.74 26.45
CA VAL A 286 5.34 -8.68 26.11
C VAL A 286 5.81 -7.23 26.08
N VAL A 287 7.08 -7.03 26.37
CA VAL A 287 7.79 -5.78 26.07
C VAL A 287 8.72 -6.07 24.92
N THR A 288 8.54 -5.36 23.83
CA THR A 288 9.28 -5.56 22.59
C THR A 288 10.15 -4.34 22.24
N ALA A 289 11.10 -4.53 21.36
CA ALA A 289 11.89 -3.48 20.73
C ALA A 289 12.11 -3.82 19.26
N ASP A 290 12.43 -2.82 18.48
CA ASP A 290 12.86 -3.00 17.11
C ASP A 290 14.31 -3.48 17.06
N LEU A 291 14.62 -4.26 16.04
CA LEU A 291 15.99 -4.70 15.75
C LEU A 291 16.64 -3.65 14.85
N SER A 292 17.89 -3.28 15.17
CA SER A 292 18.63 -2.42 14.26
C SER A 292 19.06 -3.18 13.00
N THR A 293 19.16 -2.48 11.88
CA THR A 293 19.63 -3.06 10.61
C THR A 293 20.98 -3.75 10.75
N GLU A 294 21.88 -3.19 11.57
CA GLU A 294 23.18 -3.79 11.86
C GLU A 294 23.06 -5.12 12.61
N ALA A 295 22.12 -5.22 13.58
CA ALA A 295 21.88 -6.44 14.32
C ALA A 295 21.31 -7.53 13.41
N ILE A 296 20.35 -7.18 12.55
CA ILE A 296 19.77 -8.08 11.56
C ILE A 296 20.88 -8.66 10.65
N GLN A 297 21.73 -7.80 10.09
CA GLN A 297 22.80 -8.21 9.16
C GLN A 297 23.94 -8.97 9.85
N MET A 298 24.34 -8.55 11.07
CA MET A 298 25.48 -9.12 11.77
C MET A 298 25.18 -10.50 12.35
N TYR A 299 23.96 -10.72 12.80
CA TYR A 299 23.56 -11.95 13.51
C TYR A 299 22.57 -12.82 12.71
N ASP A 300 22.31 -12.48 11.46
CA ASP A 300 21.32 -13.15 10.59
C ASP A 300 19.96 -13.32 11.29
N MET A 301 19.52 -12.21 11.96
CA MET A 301 18.26 -12.17 12.68
C MET A 301 17.11 -11.91 11.71
N PRO A 302 15.97 -12.60 11.84
CA PRO A 302 14.78 -12.23 11.07
C PRO A 302 14.25 -10.87 11.53
N GLU A 303 13.64 -10.13 10.61
CA GLU A 303 12.88 -8.93 10.92
C GLU A 303 11.66 -9.27 11.79
N GLY A 304 11.29 -8.37 12.72
CA GLY A 304 10.17 -8.59 13.63
C GLY A 304 10.31 -7.88 14.97
N ALA A 305 9.34 -8.08 15.85
CA ALA A 305 9.31 -7.50 17.18
C ALA A 305 10.15 -8.35 18.17
N PHE A 306 11.30 -7.85 18.60
CA PHE A 306 12.18 -8.56 19.53
C PHE A 306 11.67 -8.51 20.97
N VAL A 307 11.45 -9.67 21.59
CA VAL A 307 10.91 -9.78 22.95
C VAL A 307 12.02 -9.56 23.99
N ILE A 308 12.01 -8.38 24.60
CA ILE A 308 12.92 -8.03 25.71
C ILE A 308 12.49 -8.69 27.02
N ARG A 309 11.17 -8.73 27.27
CA ARG A 309 10.60 -9.26 28.49
C ARG A 309 9.19 -9.80 28.24
N VAL A 310 8.89 -10.92 28.89
CA VAL A 310 7.52 -11.46 28.97
C VAL A 310 6.99 -11.20 30.38
N GLU A 311 5.79 -10.68 30.49
CA GLU A 311 5.16 -10.46 31.78
C GLU A 311 4.67 -11.75 32.40
N LYS A 312 4.88 -11.87 33.69
CA LYS A 312 4.51 -13.08 34.43
C LYS A 312 2.99 -13.28 34.41
N ASN A 313 2.54 -14.49 34.06
CA ASN A 313 1.13 -14.85 33.94
C ASN A 313 0.35 -14.14 32.80
N SER A 314 1.02 -13.45 31.90
CA SER A 314 0.40 -12.87 30.69
C SER A 314 -0.04 -13.96 29.70
N ALA A 315 -0.77 -13.54 28.66
CA ALA A 315 -1.13 -14.39 27.53
C ALA A 315 0.10 -15.04 26.88
N ALA A 316 1.10 -14.23 26.55
CA ALA A 316 2.37 -14.69 25.97
C ALA A 316 3.13 -15.67 26.90
N GLY A 317 3.20 -15.34 28.19
CA GLY A 317 3.88 -16.19 29.16
C GLY A 317 3.21 -17.56 29.35
N LYS A 318 1.89 -17.61 29.40
CA LYS A 318 1.11 -18.85 29.46
C LYS A 318 1.25 -19.70 28.20
N ALA A 319 1.33 -19.05 27.04
CA ALA A 319 1.47 -19.71 25.74
C ALA A 319 2.91 -20.21 25.46
N GLY A 320 3.91 -19.71 26.19
CA GLY A 320 5.30 -20.16 26.06
C GLY A 320 6.19 -19.29 25.17
N ILE A 321 5.79 -18.05 24.90
CA ILE A 321 6.66 -17.01 24.33
C ILE A 321 7.72 -16.66 25.40
N GLN A 322 8.97 -16.46 24.96
CA GLN A 322 10.10 -16.28 25.85
C GLN A 322 10.87 -14.98 25.51
N LYS A 323 11.62 -14.48 26.50
CA LYS A 323 12.60 -13.43 26.24
C LYS A 323 13.62 -13.93 25.20
N GLY A 324 13.91 -13.09 24.23
CA GLY A 324 14.83 -13.40 23.11
C GLY A 324 14.15 -13.97 21.88
N ASP A 325 12.85 -14.26 21.94
CA ASP A 325 12.07 -14.57 20.75
C ASP A 325 11.93 -13.31 19.89
N ILE A 326 11.80 -13.49 18.59
CA ILE A 326 11.45 -12.45 17.64
C ILE A 326 10.06 -12.81 17.11
N ILE A 327 9.04 -11.98 17.36
CA ILE A 327 7.71 -12.18 16.82
C ILE A 327 7.75 -11.74 15.36
N VAL A 328 7.61 -12.70 14.44
CA VAL A 328 7.69 -12.48 13.00
C VAL A 328 6.33 -12.54 12.31
N SER A 329 5.32 -13.11 12.99
CA SER A 329 3.94 -13.10 12.49
C SER A 329 2.93 -13.13 13.63
N PHE A 330 1.80 -12.45 13.43
CA PHE A 330 0.66 -12.39 14.34
C PHE A 330 -0.63 -12.62 13.54
N ASP A 331 -1.36 -13.69 13.85
CA ASP A 331 -2.59 -14.13 13.16
C ASP A 331 -2.41 -14.17 11.62
N GLY A 332 -1.34 -14.80 11.16
CA GLY A 332 -0.97 -14.89 9.75
C GLY A 332 -0.43 -13.59 9.13
N GLN A 333 -0.33 -12.50 9.88
CA GLN A 333 0.19 -11.22 9.41
C GLN A 333 1.67 -11.10 9.74
N THR A 334 2.51 -10.76 8.77
CA THR A 334 3.92 -10.43 9.00
C THR A 334 4.05 -9.31 10.02
N VAL A 335 4.99 -9.43 10.93
CA VAL A 335 5.31 -8.41 11.93
C VAL A 335 6.70 -7.88 11.61
N SER A 336 6.78 -6.60 11.23
CA SER A 336 8.04 -5.92 10.89
C SER A 336 8.78 -5.39 12.12
N GLY A 337 8.06 -5.02 13.19
CA GLY A 337 8.61 -4.44 14.39
C GLY A 337 7.62 -4.28 15.53
N LYS A 338 8.04 -3.53 16.55
CA LYS A 338 7.24 -3.29 17.76
C LYS A 338 5.93 -2.54 17.43
N ASP A 339 6.02 -1.44 16.72
CA ASP A 339 4.88 -0.56 16.45
C ASP A 339 3.86 -1.24 15.53
N ASP A 340 4.33 -2.06 14.58
CA ASP A 340 3.49 -2.88 13.71
C ASP A 340 2.73 -3.94 14.52
N LEU A 341 3.37 -4.63 15.46
CA LEU A 341 2.69 -5.59 16.36
C LEU A 341 1.61 -4.90 17.20
N GLU A 342 1.91 -3.73 17.76
CA GLU A 342 0.96 -2.94 18.56
C GLU A 342 -0.23 -2.47 17.70
N SER A 343 0.02 -2.06 16.46
CA SER A 343 -1.01 -1.67 15.50
C SER A 343 -1.95 -2.83 15.17
N LYS A 344 -1.42 -4.03 14.95
CA LYS A 344 -2.21 -5.24 14.67
C LYS A 344 -3.04 -5.66 15.88
N LEU A 345 -2.46 -5.65 17.09
CA LEU A 345 -3.16 -5.99 18.34
C LEU A 345 -4.39 -5.12 18.59
N ALA A 346 -4.40 -3.86 18.13
CA ALA A 346 -5.51 -2.94 18.31
C ALA A 346 -6.84 -3.40 17.67
N TYR A 347 -6.80 -4.39 16.78
CA TYR A 347 -7.99 -4.97 16.12
C TYR A 347 -8.47 -6.27 16.74
N TYR A 348 -7.94 -6.67 17.90
CA TYR A 348 -8.29 -7.91 18.57
C TYR A 348 -8.82 -7.62 19.96
N ALA A 349 -9.81 -8.40 20.38
CA ALA A 349 -10.38 -8.31 21.70
C ALA A 349 -9.70 -9.29 22.68
N SER A 350 -9.74 -8.96 23.97
CA SER A 350 -9.38 -9.88 25.03
C SER A 350 -10.20 -11.19 24.92
N GLY A 351 -9.54 -12.33 25.06
CA GLY A 351 -10.12 -13.67 24.96
C GLY A 351 -10.09 -14.29 23.57
N GLU A 352 -9.72 -13.55 22.50
CA GLU A 352 -9.51 -14.13 21.19
C GLU A 352 -8.26 -15.03 21.20
N THR A 353 -8.29 -16.08 20.40
CA THR A 353 -7.14 -16.99 20.24
C THR A 353 -6.57 -16.84 18.84
N VAL A 354 -5.29 -16.54 18.77
CA VAL A 354 -4.55 -16.28 17.53
C VAL A 354 -3.28 -17.09 17.48
N ASP A 355 -2.76 -17.33 16.29
CA ASP A 355 -1.45 -17.95 16.10
C ASP A 355 -0.37 -16.85 16.00
N VAL A 356 0.65 -16.97 16.86
CA VAL A 356 1.83 -16.11 16.87
C VAL A 356 3.03 -16.94 16.43
N VAL A 357 3.69 -16.53 15.34
CA VAL A 357 4.94 -17.16 14.91
C VAL A 357 6.10 -16.39 15.53
N VAL A 358 6.89 -17.10 16.30
CA VAL A 358 8.13 -16.58 16.87
C VAL A 358 9.33 -17.24 16.21
N SER A 359 10.36 -16.47 15.96
CA SER A 359 11.67 -16.98 15.58
C SER A 359 12.56 -17.01 16.81
N ARG A 360 12.98 -18.20 17.19
CA ARG A 360 13.74 -18.47 18.43
C ARG A 360 15.14 -18.94 18.10
N ALA A 361 16.13 -18.35 18.74
CA ALA A 361 17.51 -18.79 18.60
C ALA A 361 17.68 -20.23 19.16
N ASP A 362 18.18 -21.14 18.33
CA ASP A 362 18.49 -22.53 18.68
C ASP A 362 19.80 -22.96 17.99
N ASN A 363 20.83 -23.29 18.79
CA ASN A 363 22.15 -23.72 18.31
C ASN A 363 22.84 -22.78 17.29
N GLY A 364 22.56 -21.47 17.36
CA GLY A 364 23.15 -20.44 16.47
C GLY A 364 22.35 -20.14 15.22
N GLU A 365 21.19 -20.76 15.06
CA GLU A 365 20.24 -20.49 13.99
C GLU A 365 18.90 -20.00 14.57
N TYR A 366 18.10 -19.31 13.78
CA TYR A 366 16.75 -18.89 14.15
C TYR A 366 15.73 -19.88 13.59
N VAL A 367 14.96 -20.53 14.49
CA VAL A 367 13.93 -21.51 14.14
C VAL A 367 12.55 -20.94 14.42
N GLN A 368 11.68 -20.96 13.42
CA GLN A 368 10.31 -20.51 13.57
C GLN A 368 9.46 -21.54 14.33
N LYS A 369 8.61 -21.02 15.23
CA LYS A 369 7.66 -21.82 16.03
C LYS A 369 6.32 -21.09 16.03
N THR A 370 5.26 -21.78 15.63
CA THR A 370 3.90 -21.28 15.76
C THR A 370 3.38 -21.59 17.16
N ILE A 371 2.88 -20.57 17.84
CA ILE A 371 2.37 -20.66 19.21
C ILE A 371 0.95 -20.11 19.20
N SER A 372 -0.03 -20.93 19.59
CA SER A 372 -1.41 -20.47 19.74
C SER A 372 -1.55 -19.75 21.07
N VAL A 373 -2.04 -18.49 21.04
CA VAL A 373 -2.12 -17.57 22.16
C VAL A 373 -3.55 -17.11 22.35
N THR A 374 -4.11 -17.33 23.55
CA THR A 374 -5.36 -16.66 23.94
C THR A 374 -5.01 -15.32 24.57
N LEU A 375 -5.42 -14.24 23.89
CA LEU A 375 -5.12 -12.86 24.27
C LEU A 375 -5.77 -12.48 25.60
N GLY A 376 -5.10 -11.64 26.37
CA GLY A 376 -5.57 -11.20 27.69
C GLY A 376 -6.36 -9.91 27.66
#